data_896afd4d88d2d882c126054c226ee189
#
_entry.id   896afd4d88d2d882c126054c226ee189
#
_cell.length_a   1.000
_cell.length_b   1.000
_cell.length_c   1.000
_cell.angle_alpha   90.00
_cell.angle_beta   90.00
_cell.angle_gamma   90.00
#
_symmetry.space_group_name_H-M   'P 1'
#
loop_
_entity.id
_entity.type
_entity.pdbx_description
1 polymer ?
#
loop_
_entity_poly.entity_id
_entity_poly.type
_entity_poly.pdbx_seq_one_letter_code
_entity_poly.pdbx_strand_id
1 'polypeptide(L)'
;MTGALHLCARTLTSGRCDAWSLPWDEVRFSHTAALRSALAETYAPASVNQALAAWKGVLKAAWRLGLLDDRDYNRAVDVAGVKNQVPPRGRAASIGEVRALLDVCRDGTPLGARDAALLALAYGTGLRRAEIVALDLDDYNRETGELLVRRGKGAKSRTAYVAGGAAAALEAWLEVRGEAEGPLLHPYYKGGHMTARRLCAQTVRDLLDKRVKQAGLESLSPHDLRRTFISELLEAGADLSVVQQLAGHASVATTTRYDRRGEKAKRKAVALLHVPFSR
;
A
#
# COMPACT_ATOMS: atom_id res chain seq x y z
N MET A 1 -6.56 12.63 -8.56
CA MET A 1 -6.12 14.03 -8.38
C MET A 1 -7.20 15.02 -8.79
N THR A 2 -7.81 14.90 -9.95
CA THR A 2 -8.85 15.81 -10.46
C THR A 2 -10.04 15.99 -9.50
N GLY A 3 -10.57 14.90 -8.92
CA GLY A 3 -11.67 14.98 -7.96
C GLY A 3 -11.36 15.80 -6.69
N ALA A 4 -10.12 15.73 -6.18
CA ALA A 4 -9.71 16.52 -5.03
C ALA A 4 -9.65 18.02 -5.36
N LEU A 5 -9.24 18.39 -6.58
CA LEU A 5 -9.19 19.78 -7.02
C LEU A 5 -10.59 20.36 -7.23
N HIS A 6 -11.51 19.59 -7.81
CA HIS A 6 -12.91 20.00 -7.91
C HIS A 6 -13.55 20.22 -6.52
N LEU A 7 -13.25 19.31 -5.57
CA LEU A 7 -13.69 19.48 -4.19
C LEU A 7 -13.16 20.80 -3.60
N CYS A 8 -11.85 21.07 -3.73
CA CYS A 8 -11.22 22.28 -3.21
C CYS A 8 -11.86 23.55 -3.79
N ALA A 9 -11.99 23.61 -5.13
CA ALA A 9 -12.59 24.76 -5.81
C ALA A 9 -14.03 25.02 -5.35
N ARG A 10 -14.86 23.96 -5.32
CA ARG A 10 -16.26 24.07 -4.86
C ARG A 10 -16.37 24.47 -3.41
N THR A 11 -15.52 23.92 -2.53
CA THR A 11 -15.50 24.28 -1.09
C THR A 11 -15.16 25.75 -0.91
N LEU A 12 -14.11 26.24 -1.59
CA LEU A 12 -13.67 27.62 -1.46
C LEU A 12 -14.70 28.63 -2.01
N THR A 13 -15.41 28.28 -3.08
CA THR A 13 -16.31 29.20 -3.81
C THR A 13 -17.79 28.93 -3.55
N SER A 14 -18.13 28.10 -2.57
CA SER A 14 -19.49 27.66 -2.29
C SER A 14 -20.22 27.11 -3.54
N GLY A 15 -19.48 26.32 -4.33
CA GLY A 15 -19.99 25.64 -5.51
C GLY A 15 -19.96 26.45 -6.80
N ARG A 16 -19.55 27.73 -6.79
CA ARG A 16 -19.55 28.61 -7.97
C ARG A 16 -18.49 28.28 -9.02
N CYS A 17 -17.34 27.77 -8.58
CA CYS A 17 -16.24 27.34 -9.47
C CYS A 17 -15.93 25.86 -9.28
N ASP A 18 -15.38 25.27 -10.32
CA ASP A 18 -14.73 23.98 -10.27
C ASP A 18 -13.21 24.13 -10.50
N ALA A 19 -12.47 23.02 -10.63
CA ALA A 19 -11.03 23.05 -10.82
C ALA A 19 -10.59 23.71 -12.14
N TRP A 20 -11.46 23.77 -13.12
CA TRP A 20 -11.16 24.32 -14.45
C TRP A 20 -11.50 25.82 -14.55
N SER A 21 -12.50 26.27 -13.79
CA SER A 21 -13.00 27.64 -13.80
C SER A 21 -12.45 28.51 -12.66
N LEU A 22 -11.68 27.94 -11.73
CA LEU A 22 -11.08 28.70 -10.63
C LEU A 22 -9.90 29.53 -11.17
N PRO A 23 -9.85 30.87 -10.86
CA PRO A 23 -8.70 31.71 -11.22
C PRO A 23 -7.51 31.40 -10.29
N TRP A 24 -6.66 30.46 -10.71
CA TRP A 24 -5.54 29.96 -9.90
C TRP A 24 -4.46 31.02 -9.65
N ASP A 25 -4.33 31.98 -10.55
CA ASP A 25 -3.44 33.13 -10.46
C ASP A 25 -3.87 34.16 -9.39
N GLU A 26 -5.14 34.14 -9.00
CA GLU A 26 -5.67 34.99 -7.93
C GLU A 26 -5.62 34.33 -6.55
N VAL A 27 -5.17 33.07 -6.45
CA VAL A 27 -5.11 32.37 -5.15
C VAL A 27 -4.03 32.97 -4.26
N ARG A 28 -4.39 33.28 -3.02
CA ARG A 28 -3.52 33.86 -2.00
C ARG A 28 -3.52 33.00 -0.73
N PHE A 29 -2.69 33.35 0.25
CA PHE A 29 -2.61 32.67 1.56
C PHE A 29 -3.99 32.52 2.22
N SER A 30 -4.79 33.59 2.23
CA SER A 30 -6.13 33.61 2.83
C SER A 30 -7.05 32.53 2.24
N HIS A 31 -6.98 32.33 0.92
CA HIS A 31 -7.77 31.33 0.21
C HIS A 31 -7.36 29.90 0.62
N THR A 32 -6.05 29.63 0.69
CA THR A 32 -5.55 28.31 1.12
C THR A 32 -5.86 28.04 2.60
N ALA A 33 -5.75 29.06 3.45
CA ALA A 33 -6.08 28.94 4.88
C ALA A 33 -7.57 28.70 5.10
N ALA A 34 -8.46 29.44 4.41
CA ALA A 34 -9.90 29.25 4.45
C ALA A 34 -10.30 27.86 3.95
N LEU A 35 -9.72 27.44 2.80
CA LEU A 35 -9.92 26.09 2.27
C LEU A 35 -9.55 25.00 3.29
N ARG A 36 -8.35 25.12 3.91
CA ARG A 36 -7.90 24.17 4.94
C ARG A 36 -8.92 24.10 6.09
N SER A 37 -9.40 25.22 6.60
CA SER A 37 -10.35 25.26 7.69
C SER A 37 -11.67 24.61 7.31
N ALA A 38 -12.26 24.99 6.19
CA ALA A 38 -13.53 24.44 5.71
C ALA A 38 -13.44 22.92 5.44
N LEU A 39 -12.34 22.44 4.86
CA LEU A 39 -12.14 21.00 4.67
C LEU A 39 -11.96 20.26 6.01
N ALA A 40 -11.30 20.88 7.00
CA ALA A 40 -11.06 20.23 8.29
C ALA A 40 -12.33 20.05 9.14
N GLU A 41 -13.38 20.83 8.89
CA GLU A 41 -14.68 20.66 9.53
C GLU A 41 -15.43 19.41 9.05
N THR A 42 -15.20 19.03 7.78
CA THR A 42 -16.03 17.98 7.14
C THR A 42 -15.26 16.69 6.91
N TYR A 43 -13.94 16.76 6.68
CA TYR A 43 -13.14 15.61 6.22
C TYR A 43 -12.08 15.20 7.22
N ALA A 44 -11.74 13.90 7.18
CA ALA A 44 -10.64 13.37 7.99
C ALA A 44 -9.29 14.02 7.62
N PRO A 45 -8.37 14.22 8.60
CA PRO A 45 -7.08 14.90 8.39
C PRO A 45 -6.27 14.40 7.21
N ALA A 46 -6.27 13.08 6.95
CA ALA A 46 -5.57 12.51 5.81
C ALA A 46 -6.14 12.97 4.46
N SER A 47 -7.47 13.07 4.35
CA SER A 47 -8.16 13.55 3.15
C SER A 47 -7.92 15.04 2.93
N VAL A 48 -7.96 15.84 4.01
CA VAL A 48 -7.63 17.27 3.97
C VAL A 48 -6.19 17.48 3.47
N ASN A 49 -5.23 16.74 4.03
CA ASN A 49 -3.83 16.86 3.64
C ASN A 49 -3.60 16.42 2.19
N GLN A 50 -4.32 15.40 1.72
CA GLN A 50 -4.27 15.00 0.32
C GLN A 50 -4.84 16.07 -0.62
N ALA A 51 -5.95 16.70 -0.23
CA ALA A 51 -6.56 17.80 -0.99
C ALA A 51 -5.63 19.02 -1.03
N LEU A 52 -5.03 19.40 0.10
CA LEU A 52 -4.06 20.48 0.19
C LEU A 52 -2.79 20.19 -0.62
N ALA A 53 -2.32 18.95 -0.66
CA ALA A 53 -1.16 18.58 -1.49
C ALA A 53 -1.48 18.74 -2.98
N ALA A 54 -2.67 18.35 -3.44
CA ALA A 54 -3.11 18.56 -4.81
C ALA A 54 -3.24 20.06 -5.14
N TRP A 55 -3.83 20.84 -4.25
CA TRP A 55 -3.98 22.30 -4.33
C TRP A 55 -2.62 22.99 -4.51
N LYS A 56 -1.69 22.72 -3.58
CA LYS A 56 -0.32 23.26 -3.64
C LYS A 56 0.42 22.83 -4.91
N GLY A 57 0.13 21.64 -5.43
CA GLY A 57 0.68 21.16 -6.69
C GLY A 57 0.27 22.01 -7.89
N VAL A 58 -0.99 22.47 -7.93
CA VAL A 58 -1.47 23.40 -9.00
C VAL A 58 -0.88 24.78 -8.83
N LEU A 59 -0.83 25.32 -7.61
CA LEU A 59 -0.18 26.60 -7.34
C LEU A 59 1.31 26.59 -7.77
N LYS A 60 2.00 25.47 -7.52
CA LYS A 60 3.38 25.29 -8.00
C LYS A 60 3.47 25.28 -9.53
N ALA A 61 2.50 24.70 -10.22
CA ALA A 61 2.46 24.74 -11.68
C ALA A 61 2.18 26.15 -12.19
N ALA A 62 1.21 26.87 -11.60
CA ALA A 62 0.90 28.25 -11.93
C ALA A 62 2.11 29.17 -11.73
N TRP A 63 2.82 29.03 -10.63
CA TRP A 63 4.08 29.75 -10.39
C TRP A 63 5.14 29.45 -11.46
N ARG A 64 5.36 28.19 -11.81
CA ARG A 64 6.32 27.80 -12.86
C ARG A 64 5.96 28.33 -14.25
N LEU A 65 4.70 28.58 -14.50
CA LEU A 65 4.18 29.17 -15.73
C LEU A 65 4.20 30.70 -15.68
N GLY A 66 4.69 31.34 -14.60
CA GLY A 66 4.74 32.79 -14.45
C GLY A 66 3.39 33.43 -14.15
N LEU A 67 2.36 32.64 -13.81
CA LEU A 67 1.02 33.15 -13.47
C LEU A 67 0.94 33.62 -11.99
N LEU A 68 1.87 33.22 -11.16
CA LEU A 68 2.05 33.66 -9.77
C LEU A 68 3.50 34.13 -9.60
N ASP A 69 3.69 35.22 -8.88
CA ASP A 69 5.02 35.65 -8.45
C ASP A 69 5.53 34.80 -7.26
N ASP A 70 6.83 34.92 -6.97
CA ASP A 70 7.51 34.17 -5.92
C ASP A 70 6.91 34.44 -4.53
N ARG A 71 6.54 35.68 -4.26
CA ARG A 71 6.02 36.10 -2.95
C ARG A 71 4.63 35.53 -2.71
N ASP A 72 3.75 35.63 -3.69
CA ASP A 72 2.38 35.17 -3.60
C ASP A 72 2.32 33.65 -3.56
N TYR A 73 3.12 32.96 -4.40
CA TYR A 73 3.24 31.51 -4.36
C TYR A 73 3.73 31.02 -3.00
N ASN A 74 4.87 31.53 -2.51
CA ASN A 74 5.43 31.06 -1.24
C ASN A 74 4.45 31.26 -0.07
N ARG A 75 3.75 32.39 -0.03
CA ARG A 75 2.70 32.65 0.98
C ARG A 75 1.51 31.69 0.82
N ALA A 76 1.01 31.51 -0.40
CA ALA A 76 -0.18 30.68 -0.64
C ALA A 76 0.07 29.19 -0.31
N VAL A 77 1.30 28.70 -0.40
CA VAL A 77 1.65 27.32 -0.02
C VAL A 77 2.10 27.15 1.44
N ASP A 78 2.39 28.26 2.14
CA ASP A 78 2.82 28.24 3.55
C ASP A 78 1.62 28.08 4.50
N VAL A 79 0.86 27.03 4.28
CA VAL A 79 -0.24 26.61 5.16
C VAL A 79 0.04 25.20 5.64
N ALA A 80 0.22 25.04 6.95
CA ALA A 80 0.48 23.74 7.53
C ALA A 80 -0.70 22.77 7.31
N GLY A 81 -0.39 21.50 7.12
CA GLY A 81 -1.41 20.45 7.10
C GLY A 81 -2.15 20.31 8.42
N VAL A 82 -3.20 19.51 8.41
CA VAL A 82 -3.93 19.15 9.62
C VAL A 82 -3.19 18.01 10.31
N LYS A 83 -2.91 18.16 11.62
CA LYS A 83 -2.27 17.09 12.41
C LYS A 83 -3.19 15.87 12.43
N ASN A 84 -2.66 14.74 11.99
CA ASN A 84 -3.37 13.48 12.04
C ASN A 84 -3.02 12.77 13.36
N GLN A 85 -3.90 12.86 14.34
CA GLN A 85 -3.78 12.18 15.63
C GLN A 85 -4.52 10.83 15.66
N VAL A 86 -5.25 10.51 14.58
CA VAL A 86 -5.97 9.24 14.49
C VAL A 86 -4.97 8.14 14.17
N PRO A 87 -4.94 7.05 14.97
CA PRO A 87 -4.12 5.89 14.63
C PRO A 87 -4.43 5.39 13.22
N PRO A 88 -3.45 4.87 12.49
CA PRO A 88 -3.69 4.31 11.16
C PRO A 88 -4.80 3.26 11.22
N ARG A 89 -5.81 3.40 10.37
CA ARG A 89 -6.89 2.39 10.26
C ARG A 89 -6.30 1.04 9.85
N GLY A 90 -6.98 -0.03 10.27
CA GLY A 90 -6.58 -1.41 10.00
C GLY A 90 -5.77 -2.02 11.14
N ARG A 91 -5.62 -3.33 11.09
CA ARG A 91 -4.95 -4.16 12.10
C ARG A 91 -3.98 -5.13 11.45
N ALA A 92 -3.06 -5.71 12.19
CA ALA A 92 -2.37 -6.90 11.75
C ALA A 92 -3.30 -8.12 11.93
N ALA A 93 -3.27 -9.05 10.99
CA ALA A 93 -3.91 -10.34 11.14
C ALA A 93 -3.04 -11.21 12.06
N SER A 94 -3.66 -12.06 12.88
CA SER A 94 -2.96 -13.11 13.60
C SER A 94 -2.57 -14.25 12.64
N ILE A 95 -1.58 -15.05 13.03
CA ILE A 95 -1.18 -16.23 12.25
C ILE A 95 -2.34 -17.23 12.11
N GLY A 96 -3.23 -17.31 13.11
CA GLY A 96 -4.45 -18.12 13.05
C GLY A 96 -5.43 -17.64 11.98
N GLU A 97 -5.60 -16.32 11.83
CA GLU A 97 -6.44 -15.75 10.78
C GLU A 97 -5.84 -15.94 9.38
N VAL A 98 -4.52 -15.79 9.24
CA VAL A 98 -3.82 -16.07 7.97
C VAL A 98 -4.00 -17.55 7.59
N ARG A 99 -3.88 -18.46 8.56
CA ARG A 99 -4.13 -19.89 8.34
C ARG A 99 -5.57 -20.14 7.91
N ALA A 100 -6.54 -19.61 8.62
CA ALA A 100 -7.96 -19.78 8.28
C ALA A 100 -8.29 -19.25 6.87
N LEU A 101 -7.68 -18.11 6.47
CA LEU A 101 -7.81 -17.59 5.11
C LEU A 101 -7.26 -18.53 4.04
N LEU A 102 -6.13 -19.18 4.30
CA LEU A 102 -5.53 -20.13 3.35
C LEU A 102 -6.30 -21.46 3.35
N ASP A 103 -6.82 -21.90 4.49
CA ASP A 103 -7.58 -23.14 4.60
C ASP A 103 -8.90 -23.08 3.82
N VAL A 104 -9.63 -21.97 3.83
CA VAL A 104 -10.85 -21.82 3.01
C VAL A 104 -10.57 -21.76 1.50
N CYS A 105 -9.30 -21.62 1.09
CA CYS A 105 -8.90 -21.69 -0.31
C CYS A 105 -8.58 -23.13 -0.75
N ARG A 106 -8.43 -24.08 0.19
CA ARG A 106 -8.19 -25.52 -0.09
C ARG A 106 -9.47 -26.25 -0.44
N ASP A 107 -10.23 -25.68 -1.37
CA ASP A 107 -11.52 -26.22 -1.82
C ASP A 107 -11.40 -27.21 -3.00
N GLY A 108 -10.17 -27.58 -3.38
CA GLY A 108 -9.89 -28.49 -4.50
C GLY A 108 -10.14 -27.87 -5.88
N THR A 109 -10.46 -26.59 -5.95
CA THR A 109 -10.76 -25.92 -7.22
C THR A 109 -9.56 -25.13 -7.75
N PRO A 110 -9.42 -24.97 -9.08
CA PRO A 110 -8.44 -24.05 -9.67
C PRO A 110 -8.54 -22.61 -9.14
N LEU A 111 -9.76 -22.18 -8.82
CA LEU A 111 -10.01 -20.87 -8.23
C LEU A 111 -9.45 -20.78 -6.81
N GLY A 112 -9.61 -21.85 -6.03
CA GLY A 112 -9.03 -21.94 -4.69
C GLY A 112 -7.51 -21.89 -4.72
N ALA A 113 -6.87 -22.64 -5.62
CA ALA A 113 -5.42 -22.63 -5.77
C ALA A 113 -4.89 -21.21 -6.13
N ARG A 114 -5.56 -20.52 -7.06
CA ARG A 114 -5.23 -19.13 -7.41
C ARG A 114 -5.39 -18.20 -6.21
N ASP A 115 -6.49 -18.32 -5.49
CA ASP A 115 -6.80 -17.46 -4.34
C ASP A 115 -5.79 -17.68 -3.21
N ALA A 116 -5.41 -18.94 -2.96
CA ALA A 116 -4.36 -19.29 -1.99
C ALA A 116 -3.02 -18.65 -2.37
N ALA A 117 -2.59 -18.80 -3.63
CA ALA A 117 -1.34 -18.20 -4.12
C ALA A 117 -1.36 -16.67 -3.97
N LEU A 118 -2.46 -16.01 -4.35
CA LEU A 118 -2.60 -14.56 -4.22
C LEU A 118 -2.50 -14.09 -2.76
N LEU A 119 -3.21 -14.76 -1.85
CA LEU A 119 -3.20 -14.43 -0.42
C LEU A 119 -1.84 -14.73 0.22
N ALA A 120 -1.23 -15.85 -0.15
CA ALA A 120 0.10 -16.23 0.31
C ALA A 120 1.17 -15.25 -0.17
N LEU A 121 1.11 -14.78 -1.42
CA LEU A 121 1.98 -13.71 -1.93
C LEU A 121 1.73 -12.40 -1.18
N ALA A 122 0.47 -11.99 -0.99
CA ALA A 122 0.15 -10.74 -0.28
C ALA A 122 0.70 -10.71 1.14
N TYR A 123 0.61 -11.84 1.87
CA TYR A 123 1.14 -11.99 3.22
C TYR A 123 2.65 -12.24 3.23
N GLY A 124 3.14 -13.20 2.44
CA GLY A 124 4.53 -13.67 2.52
C GLY A 124 5.56 -12.72 1.89
N THR A 125 5.13 -11.81 1.02
CA THR A 125 6.03 -10.83 0.37
C THR A 125 5.70 -9.38 0.71
N GLY A 126 4.56 -9.15 1.34
CA GLY A 126 4.08 -7.80 1.67
C GLY A 126 3.85 -6.89 0.46
N LEU A 127 3.66 -7.42 -0.73
CA LEU A 127 3.42 -6.66 -1.95
C LEU A 127 2.14 -5.83 -1.88
N ARG A 128 2.14 -4.68 -2.55
CA ARG A 128 0.91 -3.91 -2.77
C ARG A 128 0.01 -4.63 -3.77
N ARG A 129 -1.32 -4.51 -3.61
CA ARG A 129 -2.29 -5.13 -4.54
C ARG A 129 -2.01 -4.84 -6.03
N ALA A 130 -1.57 -3.61 -6.34
CA ALA A 130 -1.21 -3.24 -7.70
C ALA A 130 0.09 -3.91 -8.17
N GLU A 131 1.03 -4.18 -7.27
CA GLU A 131 2.27 -4.91 -7.55
C GLU A 131 1.95 -6.38 -7.81
N ILE A 132 1.09 -7.01 -7.00
CA ILE A 132 0.68 -8.41 -7.15
C ILE A 132 0.07 -8.68 -8.53
N VAL A 133 -0.88 -7.84 -8.94
CA VAL A 133 -1.55 -8.03 -10.24
C VAL A 133 -0.67 -7.67 -11.44
N ALA A 134 0.41 -6.93 -11.22
CA ALA A 134 1.36 -6.56 -12.27
C ALA A 134 2.40 -7.63 -12.58
N LEU A 135 2.53 -8.67 -11.73
CA LEU A 135 3.50 -9.75 -11.91
C LEU A 135 3.20 -10.58 -13.16
N ASP A 136 4.25 -10.91 -13.88
CA ASP A 136 4.27 -11.90 -14.95
C ASP A 136 4.94 -13.19 -14.47
N LEU A 137 4.76 -14.29 -15.21
CA LEU A 137 5.38 -15.58 -14.88
C LEU A 137 6.91 -15.45 -14.82
N ASP A 138 7.51 -14.75 -15.78
CA ASP A 138 8.94 -14.52 -15.88
C ASP A 138 9.53 -13.65 -14.77
N ASP A 139 8.70 -12.99 -13.98
CA ASP A 139 9.14 -12.26 -12.80
C ASP A 139 9.48 -13.16 -11.62
N TYR A 140 9.08 -14.45 -11.67
CA TYR A 140 9.31 -15.42 -10.59
C TYR A 140 10.34 -16.47 -10.98
N ASN A 141 11.43 -16.52 -10.24
CA ASN A 141 12.41 -17.57 -10.33
C ASN A 141 12.09 -18.69 -9.32
N ARG A 142 11.67 -19.86 -9.82
CA ARG A 142 11.27 -21.00 -9.00
C ARG A 142 12.42 -21.60 -8.18
N GLU A 143 13.65 -21.56 -8.70
CA GLU A 143 14.81 -22.15 -8.05
C GLU A 143 15.27 -21.32 -6.84
N THR A 144 15.30 -19.99 -7.00
CA THR A 144 15.81 -19.08 -5.97
C THR A 144 14.70 -18.48 -5.09
N GLY A 145 13.43 -18.57 -5.51
CA GLY A 145 12.32 -17.90 -4.89
C GLY A 145 12.29 -16.39 -5.12
N GLU A 146 13.16 -15.87 -5.98
CA GLU A 146 13.21 -14.44 -6.30
C GLU A 146 12.01 -14.02 -7.12
N LEU A 147 11.45 -12.85 -6.76
CA LEU A 147 10.31 -12.25 -7.42
C LEU A 147 10.62 -10.80 -7.78
N LEU A 148 10.78 -10.52 -9.06
CA LEU A 148 11.07 -9.19 -9.57
C LEU A 148 9.81 -8.30 -9.54
N VAL A 149 9.79 -7.33 -8.65
CA VAL A 149 8.71 -6.36 -8.56
C VAL A 149 9.05 -5.13 -9.41
N ARG A 150 8.53 -5.12 -10.63
CA ARG A 150 8.68 -3.98 -11.54
C ARG A 150 7.85 -2.80 -11.04
N ARG A 151 8.40 -1.61 -11.04
CA ARG A 151 7.67 -0.39 -10.71
C ARG A 151 7.36 0.40 -11.98
N GLY A 152 6.16 1.01 -12.01
CA GLY A 152 5.79 1.91 -13.08
C GLY A 152 6.70 3.15 -13.17
N LYS A 153 6.53 3.92 -14.21
CA LYS A 153 7.35 5.06 -14.69
C LYS A 153 8.14 5.80 -13.59
N GLY A 154 9.48 5.74 -13.66
CA GLY A 154 10.40 6.50 -12.80
C GLY A 154 10.73 5.88 -11.43
N ALA A 155 10.22 4.71 -11.09
CA ALA A 155 10.52 4.05 -9.83
C ALA A 155 11.46 2.84 -10.04
N LYS A 156 12.41 2.66 -9.10
CA LYS A 156 13.34 1.53 -9.13
C LYS A 156 12.59 0.21 -8.89
N SER A 157 12.89 -0.82 -9.67
CA SER A 157 12.47 -2.20 -9.39
C SER A 157 13.09 -2.68 -8.07
N ARG A 158 12.49 -3.70 -7.46
CA ARG A 158 13.06 -4.39 -6.31
C ARG A 158 12.81 -5.89 -6.41
N THR A 159 13.62 -6.66 -5.77
CA THR A 159 13.40 -8.09 -5.57
C THR A 159 12.65 -8.31 -4.26
N ALA A 160 11.61 -9.13 -4.31
CA ALA A 160 10.98 -9.76 -3.16
C ALA A 160 11.33 -11.26 -3.18
N TYR A 161 11.09 -11.95 -2.09
CA TYR A 161 11.41 -13.38 -1.98
C TYR A 161 10.16 -14.15 -1.57
N VAL A 162 9.89 -15.22 -2.29
CA VAL A 162 8.79 -16.15 -2.01
C VAL A 162 9.40 -17.40 -1.38
N ALA A 163 9.02 -17.73 -0.15
CA ALA A 163 9.58 -18.84 0.59
C ALA A 163 8.52 -19.62 1.36
N GLY A 164 8.86 -20.85 1.78
CA GLY A 164 8.03 -21.66 2.66
C GLY A 164 6.62 -21.88 2.11
N GLY A 165 5.61 -21.65 2.95
CA GLY A 165 4.21 -21.84 2.57
C GLY A 165 3.72 -20.97 1.43
N ALA A 166 4.33 -19.78 1.21
CA ALA A 166 3.99 -18.93 0.08
C ALA A 166 4.49 -19.53 -1.25
N ALA A 167 5.70 -20.11 -1.26
CA ALA A 167 6.22 -20.84 -2.41
C ALA A 167 5.34 -22.07 -2.71
N ALA A 168 5.00 -22.87 -1.71
CA ALA A 168 4.13 -24.04 -1.90
C ALA A 168 2.75 -23.67 -2.48
N ALA A 169 2.14 -22.59 -1.99
CA ALA A 169 0.86 -22.12 -2.52
C ALA A 169 0.98 -21.60 -3.96
N LEU A 170 2.10 -20.94 -4.28
CA LEU A 170 2.36 -20.46 -5.63
C LEU A 170 2.60 -21.61 -6.60
N GLU A 171 3.39 -22.63 -6.22
CA GLU A 171 3.62 -23.82 -7.04
C GLU A 171 2.32 -24.57 -7.33
N ALA A 172 1.47 -24.80 -6.32
CA ALA A 172 0.16 -25.42 -6.52
C ALA A 172 -0.75 -24.64 -7.50
N TRP A 173 -0.60 -23.33 -7.54
CA TRP A 173 -1.27 -22.52 -8.56
C TRP A 173 -0.61 -22.67 -9.94
N LEU A 174 0.72 -22.70 -10.02
CA LEU A 174 1.44 -22.82 -11.29
C LEU A 174 1.17 -24.15 -12.00
N GLU A 175 0.95 -25.24 -11.23
CA GLU A 175 0.49 -26.51 -11.80
C GLU A 175 -0.85 -26.39 -12.55
N VAL A 176 -1.75 -25.55 -12.05
CA VAL A 176 -3.07 -25.28 -12.67
C VAL A 176 -2.96 -24.26 -13.80
N ARG A 177 -2.12 -23.23 -13.61
CA ARG A 177 -1.95 -22.14 -14.56
C ARG A 177 -1.25 -22.57 -15.84
N GLY A 178 -0.27 -23.45 -15.72
CA GLY A 178 0.64 -23.85 -16.81
C GLY A 178 1.74 -22.81 -17.09
N GLU A 179 2.56 -23.14 -18.08
CA GLU A 179 3.82 -22.42 -18.37
C GLU A 179 3.69 -21.31 -19.42
N ALA A 180 2.47 -21.01 -19.90
CA ALA A 180 2.26 -19.97 -20.91
C ALA A 180 2.72 -18.60 -20.39
N GLU A 181 3.43 -17.84 -21.23
CA GLU A 181 3.87 -16.48 -20.92
C GLU A 181 2.70 -15.58 -20.51
N GLY A 182 3.00 -14.50 -19.77
CA GLY A 182 2.01 -13.50 -19.37
C GLY A 182 1.76 -13.42 -17.86
N PRO A 183 0.60 -12.91 -17.44
CA PRO A 183 0.34 -12.63 -16.02
C PRO A 183 0.52 -13.83 -15.12
N LEU A 184 1.19 -13.65 -13.97
CA LEU A 184 1.35 -14.70 -12.96
C LEU A 184 -0.01 -15.17 -12.42
N LEU A 185 -0.96 -14.24 -12.25
CA LEU A 185 -2.28 -14.51 -11.73
C LEU A 185 -3.36 -14.15 -12.76
N HIS A 186 -4.20 -15.10 -13.11
CA HIS A 186 -5.27 -14.93 -14.09
C HIS A 186 -6.65 -14.77 -13.43
N PRO A 187 -7.59 -14.04 -14.06
CA PRO A 187 -8.99 -14.09 -13.69
C PRO A 187 -9.59 -15.45 -14.08
N TYR A 188 -10.49 -15.92 -13.22
CA TYR A 188 -11.26 -17.14 -13.43
C TYR A 188 -12.74 -16.78 -13.50
N TYR A 189 -13.42 -17.14 -14.58
CA TYR A 189 -14.83 -16.79 -14.79
C TYR A 189 -15.78 -17.91 -14.36
N LYS A 190 -17.03 -17.54 -14.10
CA LYS A 190 -18.11 -18.51 -13.91
C LYS A 190 -18.16 -19.43 -15.13
N GLY A 191 -18.10 -20.75 -14.91
CA GLY A 191 -18.02 -21.73 -16.00
C GLY A 191 -16.66 -22.41 -16.13
N GLY A 192 -15.69 -22.09 -15.26
CA GLY A 192 -14.44 -22.84 -15.18
C GLY A 192 -13.39 -22.43 -16.20
N HIS A 193 -13.49 -21.26 -16.79
CA HIS A 193 -12.53 -20.80 -17.80
C HIS A 193 -11.55 -19.79 -17.24
N MET A 194 -10.26 -20.09 -17.39
CA MET A 194 -9.16 -19.17 -17.17
C MET A 194 -8.95 -18.35 -18.46
N THR A 195 -8.66 -17.08 -18.34
CA THR A 195 -8.32 -16.22 -19.48
C THR A 195 -6.91 -15.68 -19.34
N ALA A 196 -6.23 -15.47 -20.45
CA ALA A 196 -4.88 -14.87 -20.48
C ALA A 196 -4.85 -13.38 -20.08
N ARG A 197 -5.94 -12.85 -19.53
CA ARG A 197 -6.01 -11.46 -19.08
C ARG A 197 -5.35 -11.32 -17.71
N ARG A 198 -4.94 -10.11 -17.38
CA ARG A 198 -4.43 -9.72 -16.08
C ARG A 198 -5.56 -9.43 -15.10
N LEU A 199 -5.40 -9.79 -13.82
CA LEU A 199 -6.30 -9.37 -12.77
C LEU A 199 -6.25 -7.84 -12.59
N CYS A 200 -7.36 -7.23 -12.22
CA CYS A 200 -7.35 -5.85 -11.77
C CYS A 200 -7.09 -5.77 -10.25
N ALA A 201 -6.54 -4.65 -9.79
CA ALA A 201 -6.23 -4.47 -8.37
C ALA A 201 -7.49 -4.49 -7.47
N GLN A 202 -8.68 -4.21 -8.02
CA GLN A 202 -9.93 -4.33 -7.27
C GLN A 202 -10.28 -5.79 -7.00
N THR A 203 -10.02 -6.69 -7.94
CA THR A 203 -10.26 -8.14 -7.76
C THR A 203 -9.52 -8.70 -6.53
N VAL A 204 -8.31 -8.19 -6.22
CA VAL A 204 -7.58 -8.59 -5.00
C VAL A 204 -8.37 -8.25 -3.74
N ARG A 205 -9.03 -7.11 -3.71
CA ARG A 205 -9.87 -6.68 -2.58
C ARG A 205 -11.12 -7.56 -2.49
N ASP A 206 -11.83 -7.72 -3.60
CA ASP A 206 -13.09 -8.47 -3.64
C ASP A 206 -12.88 -9.95 -3.27
N LEU A 207 -11.76 -10.53 -3.74
CA LEU A 207 -11.33 -11.88 -3.39
C LEU A 207 -11.06 -12.00 -1.88
N LEU A 208 -10.27 -11.10 -1.32
CA LEU A 208 -9.98 -11.11 0.11
C LEU A 208 -11.25 -10.98 0.94
N ASP A 209 -12.14 -10.03 0.61
CA ASP A 209 -13.41 -9.84 1.30
C ASP A 209 -14.29 -11.11 1.26
N LYS A 210 -14.32 -11.81 0.11
CA LYS A 210 -15.01 -13.09 -0.04
C LYS A 210 -14.42 -14.16 0.88
N ARG A 211 -13.08 -14.34 0.87
CA ARG A 211 -12.40 -15.38 1.67
C ARG A 211 -12.44 -15.08 3.16
N VAL A 212 -12.32 -13.81 3.57
CA VAL A 212 -12.53 -13.35 4.96
C VAL A 212 -13.91 -13.73 5.47
N LYS A 213 -14.96 -13.49 4.66
CA LYS A 213 -16.32 -13.88 5.00
C LYS A 213 -16.49 -15.40 5.10
N GLN A 214 -15.89 -16.16 4.18
CA GLN A 214 -15.93 -17.63 4.21
C GLN A 214 -15.22 -18.21 5.44
N ALA A 215 -14.13 -17.59 5.88
CA ALA A 215 -13.37 -17.98 7.07
C ALA A 215 -14.01 -17.51 8.39
N GLY A 216 -15.12 -16.77 8.34
CA GLY A 216 -15.77 -16.23 9.54
C GLY A 216 -14.93 -15.19 10.29
N LEU A 217 -14.02 -14.49 9.61
CA LEU A 217 -13.09 -13.56 10.21
C LEU A 217 -13.63 -12.12 10.19
N GLU A 218 -13.09 -11.30 11.10
CA GLU A 218 -13.27 -9.85 11.01
C GLU A 218 -12.64 -9.28 9.72
N SER A 219 -13.17 -8.15 9.26
CA SER A 219 -12.72 -7.51 8.04
C SER A 219 -11.21 -7.29 8.00
N LEU A 220 -10.60 -7.73 6.91
CA LEU A 220 -9.20 -7.52 6.58
C LEU A 220 -9.09 -6.83 5.23
N SER A 221 -8.10 -5.97 5.09
CA SER A 221 -7.75 -5.35 3.80
C SER A 221 -6.42 -5.92 3.27
N PRO A 222 -6.14 -5.79 1.96
CA PRO A 222 -4.82 -6.16 1.43
C PRO A 222 -3.67 -5.41 2.11
N HIS A 223 -3.95 -4.20 2.62
CA HIS A 223 -2.97 -3.43 3.37
C HIS A 223 -2.71 -4.01 4.77
N ASP A 224 -3.69 -4.69 5.36
CA ASP A 224 -3.53 -5.34 6.65
C ASP A 224 -2.66 -6.60 6.54
N LEU A 225 -2.76 -7.38 5.46
CA LEU A 225 -1.83 -8.48 5.17
C LEU A 225 -0.38 -7.98 5.02
N ARG A 226 -0.19 -6.88 4.31
CA ARG A 226 1.12 -6.24 4.22
C ARG A 226 1.61 -5.69 5.56
N ARG A 227 0.72 -5.13 6.37
CA ARG A 227 1.03 -4.69 7.73
C ARG A 227 1.49 -5.89 8.58
N THR A 228 0.79 -7.00 8.48
CA THR A 228 1.14 -8.24 9.17
C THR A 228 2.54 -8.70 8.78
N PHE A 229 2.85 -8.79 7.48
CA PHE A 229 4.19 -9.12 6.98
C PHE A 229 5.29 -8.26 7.62
N ILE A 230 5.09 -6.94 7.64
CA ILE A 230 6.09 -6.00 8.20
C ILE A 230 6.24 -6.21 9.70
N SER A 231 5.13 -6.31 10.44
CA SER A 231 5.16 -6.47 11.91
C SER A 231 5.78 -7.81 12.31
N GLU A 232 5.42 -8.90 11.65
CA GLU A 232 5.94 -10.24 11.89
C GLU A 232 7.46 -10.31 11.65
N LEU A 233 7.96 -9.73 10.56
CA LEU A 233 9.40 -9.68 10.30
C LEU A 233 10.14 -8.90 11.38
N LEU A 234 9.61 -7.75 11.80
CA LEU A 234 10.22 -6.95 12.87
C LEU A 234 10.18 -7.70 14.21
N GLU A 235 9.08 -8.35 14.54
CA GLU A 235 8.93 -9.16 15.76
C GLU A 235 9.87 -10.38 15.76
N ALA A 236 10.09 -10.99 14.58
CA ALA A 236 11.07 -12.05 14.38
C ALA A 236 12.53 -11.57 14.52
N GLY A 237 12.77 -10.25 14.58
CA GLY A 237 14.10 -9.65 14.79
C GLY A 237 14.79 -9.21 13.51
N ALA A 238 14.11 -9.18 12.37
CA ALA A 238 14.68 -8.65 11.14
C ALA A 238 15.06 -7.18 11.29
N ASP A 239 16.14 -6.79 10.61
CA ASP A 239 16.61 -5.40 10.59
C ASP A 239 15.57 -4.48 9.92
N LEU A 240 15.41 -3.28 10.50
CA LEU A 240 14.43 -2.29 10.04
C LEU A 240 14.68 -1.86 8.59
N SER A 241 15.96 -1.75 8.19
CA SER A 241 16.34 -1.36 6.81
C SER A 241 16.03 -2.48 5.82
N VAL A 242 16.25 -3.73 6.20
CA VAL A 242 15.91 -4.91 5.38
C VAL A 242 14.39 -4.98 5.18
N VAL A 243 13.61 -4.82 6.26
CA VAL A 243 12.14 -4.81 6.17
C VAL A 243 11.63 -3.64 5.34
N GLN A 244 12.27 -2.46 5.43
CA GLN A 244 11.96 -1.31 4.59
C GLN A 244 12.17 -1.61 3.11
N GLN A 245 13.29 -2.24 2.76
CA GLN A 245 13.64 -2.62 1.38
C GLN A 245 12.66 -3.65 0.84
N LEU A 246 12.39 -4.72 1.57
CA LEU A 246 11.41 -5.75 1.21
C LEU A 246 10.02 -5.16 0.99
N ALA A 247 9.56 -4.32 1.91
CA ALA A 247 8.30 -3.63 1.77
C ALA A 247 8.30 -2.58 0.64
N GLY A 248 9.46 -2.09 0.21
CA GLY A 248 9.58 -1.01 -0.78
C GLY A 248 8.99 0.31 -0.27
N HIS A 249 9.31 0.67 0.98
CA HIS A 249 8.98 1.97 1.54
C HIS A 249 10.03 3.00 1.15
N ALA A 250 9.59 4.12 0.60
CA ALA A 250 10.48 5.21 0.23
C ALA A 250 11.14 5.89 1.45
N SER A 251 10.52 5.77 2.63
CA SER A 251 11.01 6.36 3.89
C SER A 251 10.97 5.34 5.02
N VAL A 252 12.04 5.29 5.81
CA VAL A 252 12.14 4.47 7.04
C VAL A 252 11.01 4.81 8.02
N ALA A 253 10.64 6.08 8.14
CA ALA A 253 9.54 6.52 9.00
C ALA A 253 8.21 5.80 8.72
N THR A 254 8.00 5.29 7.50
CA THR A 254 6.83 4.47 7.18
C THR A 254 6.93 3.09 7.82
N THR A 255 8.11 2.47 7.83
CA THR A 255 8.33 1.14 8.44
C THR A 255 8.32 1.23 9.97
N THR A 256 8.90 2.27 10.56
CA THR A 256 8.93 2.51 12.00
C THR A 256 7.53 2.55 12.64
N ARG A 257 6.50 2.97 11.89
CA ARG A 257 5.10 2.95 12.38
C ARG A 257 4.57 1.56 12.70
N TYR A 258 5.20 0.52 12.16
CA TYR A 258 4.86 -0.89 12.39
C TYR A 258 5.73 -1.55 13.45
N ASP A 259 6.79 -0.87 13.91
CA ASP A 259 7.69 -1.40 14.94
C ASP A 259 7.02 -1.29 16.33
N ARG A 260 6.64 -2.44 16.88
CA ARG A 260 6.00 -2.57 18.20
C ARG A 260 6.92 -3.25 19.23
N ARG A 261 8.20 -3.46 18.90
CA ARG A 261 9.11 -4.29 19.72
C ARG A 261 9.44 -3.73 21.10
N GLY A 262 9.26 -2.44 21.35
CA GLY A 262 9.35 -1.80 22.67
C GLY A 262 10.63 -2.16 23.48
N GLU A 263 10.52 -2.18 24.82
CA GLU A 263 11.61 -2.40 25.76
C GLU A 263 12.27 -3.79 25.64
N LYS A 264 11.50 -4.83 25.25
CA LYS A 264 12.04 -6.18 25.09
C LYS A 264 13.11 -6.25 23.99
N ALA A 265 12.92 -5.52 22.89
CA ALA A 265 13.91 -5.45 21.82
C ALA A 265 15.18 -4.69 22.27
N LYS A 266 15.03 -3.63 23.04
CA LYS A 266 16.17 -2.87 23.59
C LYS A 266 17.03 -3.74 24.49
N ARG A 267 16.41 -4.51 25.40
CA ARG A 267 17.10 -5.48 26.27
C ARG A 267 17.84 -6.53 25.46
N LYS A 268 17.19 -7.09 24.43
CA LYS A 268 17.80 -8.08 23.53
C LYS A 268 19.01 -7.52 22.77
N ALA A 269 18.88 -6.30 22.27
CA ALA A 269 19.97 -5.62 21.58
C ALA A 269 21.18 -5.36 22.49
N VAL A 270 20.96 -4.88 23.71
CA VAL A 270 22.05 -4.64 24.69
C VAL A 270 22.72 -5.96 25.09
N ALA A 271 21.98 -7.06 25.18
CA ALA A 271 22.55 -8.38 25.52
C ALA A 271 23.49 -8.94 24.43
N LEU A 272 23.47 -8.40 23.22
CA LEU A 272 24.42 -8.75 22.15
C LEU A 272 25.80 -8.09 22.36
N LEU A 273 25.90 -7.08 23.23
CA LEU A 273 27.13 -6.37 23.48
C LEU A 273 27.99 -7.19 24.45
N HIS A 274 29.20 -7.56 24.02
CA HIS A 274 30.19 -8.17 24.89
C HIS A 274 30.93 -7.07 25.67
N VAL A 275 30.83 -7.10 26.99
CA VAL A 275 31.61 -6.23 27.86
C VAL A 275 32.78 -7.07 28.45
N PRO A 276 34.04 -6.79 28.10
CA PRO A 276 35.18 -7.58 28.56
C PRO A 276 35.55 -7.21 30.02
N PHE A 277 34.72 -7.67 30.95
CA PHE A 277 34.97 -7.53 32.38
C PHE A 277 35.01 -8.92 33.02
N SER A 278 36.13 -9.26 33.62
CA SER A 278 36.30 -10.43 34.48
C SER A 278 36.60 -10.00 35.90
N ARG A 279 36.01 -10.64 36.90
CA ARG A 279 36.38 -10.50 38.31
C ARG A 279 37.61 -11.31 38.61
#